data_242971efc5d9c3a5815803d95e751965
#
_entry.id   242971efc5d9c3a5815803d95e751965
#
_cell.length_a   1.000
_cell.length_b   1.000
_cell.length_c   1.000
_cell.angle_alpha   90.00
_cell.angle_beta   90.00
_cell.angle_gamma   90.00
#
_symmetry.space_group_name_H-M   'P 1'
#
loop_
_entity.id
_entity.type
_entity.pdbx_description
1 polymer ?
#
loop_
_entity_poly.entity_id
_entity_poly.type
_entity_poly.pdbx_seq_one_letter_code
_entity_poly.pdbx_strand_id
1 'polypeptide(L)'
;MNKILVVVSFVFVSFLSCTGLTDRQRLANQILSDTNLLKVDSMARATIRNGFNAGSGYSQIWARDMNTFIEIACEESDPHELREAILLFFALQQPNDEMIDGY
;
A
#
# COMPACT_ATOMS: atom_id res chain seq x y z
N MET A 1 43.68 5.80 -40.80
CA MET A 1 42.65 5.35 -39.86
C MET A 1 41.71 6.53 -39.63
N ASN A 2 40.46 6.45 -40.13
CA ASN A 2 39.58 7.62 -40.20
C ASN A 2 39.13 8.06 -38.80
N LYS A 3 39.40 9.32 -38.43
CA LYS A 3 39.02 9.93 -37.16
C LYS A 3 37.50 9.82 -36.87
N ILE A 4 36.69 9.78 -37.91
CA ILE A 4 35.23 9.58 -37.85
C ILE A 4 34.90 8.17 -37.34
N LEU A 5 35.63 7.15 -37.74
CA LEU A 5 35.38 5.77 -37.31
C LEU A 5 35.65 5.57 -35.81
N VAL A 6 36.68 6.25 -35.28
CA VAL A 6 37.02 6.21 -33.85
C VAL A 6 35.94 6.93 -33.01
N VAL A 7 35.41 8.08 -33.47
CA VAL A 7 34.35 8.83 -32.77
C VAL A 7 33.05 8.04 -32.75
N VAL A 8 32.65 7.42 -33.86
CA VAL A 8 31.43 6.59 -33.93
C VAL A 8 31.56 5.36 -33.03
N SER A 9 32.74 4.74 -32.94
CA SER A 9 32.98 3.60 -32.01
C SER A 9 32.89 4.02 -30.55
N PHE A 10 33.38 5.23 -30.21
CA PHE A 10 33.32 5.75 -28.83
C PHE A 10 31.90 6.10 -28.40
N VAL A 11 31.10 6.65 -29.30
CA VAL A 11 29.66 6.98 -29.04
C VAL A 11 28.86 5.68 -28.86
N PHE A 12 29.13 4.62 -29.63
CA PHE A 12 28.43 3.35 -29.52
C PHE A 12 28.71 2.62 -28.19
N VAL A 13 29.93 2.70 -27.67
CA VAL A 13 30.30 2.13 -26.36
C VAL A 13 29.64 2.86 -25.20
N SER A 14 29.39 4.17 -25.33
CA SER A 14 28.71 4.97 -24.29
C SER A 14 27.23 4.61 -24.12
N PHE A 15 26.55 4.08 -25.14
CA PHE A 15 25.14 3.65 -25.05
C PHE A 15 24.98 2.24 -24.47
N LEU A 16 26.03 1.45 -24.33
CA LEU A 16 25.98 0.10 -23.77
C LEU A 16 26.13 0.05 -22.24
N SER A 17 26.34 1.19 -21.59
CA SER A 17 26.76 1.24 -20.18
C SER A 17 25.66 1.40 -19.15
N CYS A 18 24.36 1.33 -19.50
CA CYS A 18 23.30 1.61 -18.50
C CYS A 18 22.04 0.75 -18.68
N THR A 19 22.15 -0.57 -18.57
CA THR A 19 20.98 -1.46 -18.53
C THR A 19 20.88 -2.34 -17.28
N GLY A 20 21.77 -2.14 -16.31
CA GLY A 20 21.68 -2.85 -15.03
C GLY A 20 20.63 -2.20 -14.11
N LEU A 21 19.65 -2.98 -13.67
CA LEU A 21 18.76 -2.57 -12.56
C LEU A 21 19.62 -2.18 -11.35
N THR A 22 19.32 -1.07 -10.71
CA THR A 22 19.94 -0.73 -9.43
C THR A 22 19.56 -1.80 -8.37
N ASP A 23 20.36 -1.96 -7.33
CA ASP A 23 20.06 -2.93 -6.25
C ASP A 23 18.68 -2.69 -5.64
N ARG A 24 18.26 -1.42 -5.55
CA ARG A 24 16.92 -1.04 -5.08
C ARG A 24 15.82 -1.54 -6.03
N GLN A 25 15.99 -1.39 -7.34
CA GLN A 25 15.02 -1.89 -8.33
C GLN A 25 14.96 -3.41 -8.34
N ARG A 26 16.11 -4.07 -8.16
CA ARG A 26 16.19 -5.53 -8.06
C ARG A 26 15.46 -6.05 -6.85
N LEU A 27 15.67 -5.43 -5.68
CA LEU A 27 14.95 -5.75 -4.45
C LEU A 27 13.45 -5.49 -4.58
N ALA A 28 13.05 -4.36 -5.16
CA ALA A 28 11.64 -4.05 -5.41
C ALA A 28 10.98 -5.12 -6.29
N ASN A 29 11.63 -5.53 -7.36
CA ASN A 29 11.11 -6.59 -8.23
C ASN A 29 11.01 -7.95 -7.51
N GLN A 30 11.96 -8.29 -6.64
CA GLN A 30 11.90 -9.50 -5.82
C GLN A 30 10.70 -9.46 -4.87
N ILE A 31 10.48 -8.34 -4.18
CA ILE A 31 9.32 -8.15 -3.28
C ILE A 31 8.02 -8.27 -4.06
N LEU A 32 7.89 -7.55 -5.17
CA LEU A 32 6.67 -7.53 -5.98
C LEU A 32 6.36 -8.88 -6.67
N SER A 33 7.35 -9.74 -6.86
CA SER A 33 7.19 -11.07 -7.46
C SER A 33 7.11 -12.21 -6.44
N ASP A 34 7.26 -11.94 -5.15
CA ASP A 34 7.19 -12.98 -4.12
C ASP A 34 5.74 -13.46 -3.94
N THR A 35 5.51 -14.73 -4.27
CA THR A 35 4.18 -15.33 -4.21
C THR A 35 3.60 -15.41 -2.80
N ASN A 36 4.45 -15.49 -1.77
CA ASN A 36 3.99 -15.49 -0.38
C ASN A 36 3.52 -14.10 0.03
N LEU A 37 4.23 -13.04 -0.38
CA LEU A 37 3.81 -11.66 -0.12
C LEU A 37 2.52 -11.33 -0.87
N LEU A 38 2.39 -11.74 -2.13
CA LEU A 38 1.15 -11.59 -2.89
C LEU A 38 -0.03 -12.32 -2.23
N LYS A 39 0.21 -13.51 -1.68
CA LYS A 39 -0.80 -14.25 -0.93
C LYS A 39 -1.21 -13.52 0.35
N VAL A 40 -0.25 -13.01 1.12
CA VAL A 40 -0.51 -12.23 2.34
C VAL A 40 -1.30 -10.96 2.03
N ASP A 41 -0.93 -10.21 0.99
CA ASP A 41 -1.67 -9.03 0.53
C ASP A 41 -3.12 -9.40 0.17
N SER A 42 -3.32 -10.46 -0.61
CA SER A 42 -4.66 -10.93 -0.97
C SER A 42 -5.51 -11.32 0.26
N MET A 43 -4.91 -11.97 1.25
CA MET A 43 -5.60 -12.33 2.49
C MET A 43 -5.94 -11.10 3.34
N ALA A 44 -5.04 -10.12 3.44
CA ALA A 44 -5.28 -8.87 4.14
C ALA A 44 -6.45 -8.10 3.51
N ARG A 45 -6.46 -7.96 2.18
CA ARG A 45 -7.56 -7.33 1.42
C ARG A 45 -8.89 -8.05 1.65
N ALA A 46 -8.89 -9.38 1.60
CA ALA A 46 -10.10 -10.18 1.88
C ALA A 46 -10.61 -9.97 3.32
N THR A 47 -9.72 -9.79 4.28
CA THR A 47 -10.10 -9.51 5.68
C THR A 47 -10.77 -8.13 5.79
N ILE A 48 -10.23 -7.11 5.15
CA ILE A 48 -10.78 -5.74 5.17
C ILE A 48 -12.17 -5.69 4.52
N ARG A 49 -12.40 -6.41 3.40
CA ARG A 49 -13.72 -6.49 2.76
C ARG A 49 -14.82 -7.05 3.66
N ASN A 50 -14.45 -7.85 4.66
CA ASN A 50 -15.41 -8.48 5.57
C ASN A 50 -15.77 -7.61 6.79
N GLY A 51 -15.20 -6.41 6.92
CA GLY A 51 -15.53 -5.45 7.96
C GLY A 51 -14.32 -4.69 8.50
N PHE A 52 -14.63 -3.67 9.30
CA PHE A 52 -13.64 -2.73 9.86
C PHE A 52 -13.25 -3.07 11.31
N ASN A 53 -13.65 -4.21 11.82
CA ASN A 53 -13.34 -4.64 13.17
C ASN A 53 -11.91 -5.18 13.31
N ALA A 54 -11.41 -5.19 14.53
CA ALA A 54 -10.04 -5.61 14.86
C ALA A 54 -9.82 -7.14 14.78
N GLY A 55 -10.50 -7.82 13.86
CA GLY A 55 -10.43 -9.26 13.63
C GLY A 55 -11.63 -10.02 14.15
N SER A 56 -11.66 -11.34 13.89
CA SER A 56 -12.82 -12.20 14.13
C SER A 56 -13.23 -12.37 15.60
N GLY A 57 -12.37 -11.98 16.52
CA GLY A 57 -12.65 -12.06 17.97
C GLY A 57 -13.31 -10.81 18.56
N TYR A 58 -13.43 -9.74 17.79
CA TYR A 58 -13.97 -8.46 18.26
C TYR A 58 -15.06 -7.98 17.32
N SER A 59 -16.18 -7.56 17.89
CA SER A 59 -17.30 -6.96 17.13
C SER A 59 -17.19 -5.44 16.99
N GLN A 60 -16.30 -4.83 17.76
CA GLN A 60 -16.12 -3.38 17.77
C GLN A 60 -15.20 -2.91 16.63
N ILE A 61 -15.51 -1.71 16.13
CA ILE A 61 -14.63 -0.96 15.26
C ILE A 61 -13.78 -0.02 16.13
N TRP A 62 -12.46 -0.14 16.04
CA TRP A 62 -11.53 0.67 16.83
C TRP A 62 -10.90 1.74 15.96
N ALA A 63 -10.91 3.00 16.41
CA ALA A 63 -10.37 4.12 15.66
C ALA A 63 -8.91 3.94 15.28
N ARG A 64 -8.11 3.42 16.20
CA ARG A 64 -6.69 3.14 15.99
C ARG A 64 -6.46 2.07 14.93
N ASP A 65 -7.22 0.98 14.97
CA ASP A 65 -7.11 -0.12 14.01
C ASP A 65 -7.59 0.34 12.63
N MET A 66 -8.73 1.04 12.56
CA MET A 66 -9.22 1.62 11.31
C MET A 66 -8.18 2.56 10.68
N ASN A 67 -7.52 3.41 11.45
CA ASN A 67 -6.47 4.29 10.95
C ASN A 67 -5.30 3.51 10.33
N THR A 68 -4.99 2.31 10.84
CA THR A 68 -3.89 1.49 10.34
C THR A 68 -4.16 0.93 8.94
N PHE A 69 -5.41 0.60 8.62
CA PHE A 69 -5.76 -0.01 7.33
C PHE A 69 -6.66 0.86 6.44
N ILE A 70 -6.80 2.15 6.77
CA ILE A 70 -7.73 3.06 6.06
C ILE A 70 -7.47 3.15 4.56
N GLU A 71 -6.20 3.12 4.13
CA GLU A 71 -5.85 3.18 2.70
C GLU A 71 -6.40 1.95 1.95
N ILE A 72 -6.20 0.75 2.50
CA ILE A 72 -6.71 -0.48 1.91
C ILE A 72 -8.25 -0.51 2.00
N ALA A 73 -8.83 -0.01 3.08
CA ALA A 73 -10.28 0.09 3.22
C ALA A 73 -10.90 0.98 2.14
N CYS A 74 -10.25 2.09 1.77
CA CYS A 74 -10.70 2.95 0.66
C CYS A 74 -10.67 2.24 -0.71
N GLU A 75 -9.80 1.25 -0.89
CA GLU A 75 -9.69 0.48 -2.13
C GLU A 75 -10.68 -0.69 -2.19
N GLU A 76 -10.94 -1.33 -1.05
CA GLU A 76 -11.60 -2.64 -0.98
C GLU A 76 -13.04 -2.61 -0.44
N SER A 77 -13.46 -1.53 0.22
CA SER A 77 -14.76 -1.42 0.85
C SER A 77 -15.71 -0.49 0.10
N ASP A 78 -17.00 -0.61 0.38
CA ASP A 78 -17.98 0.36 -0.11
C ASP A 78 -17.70 1.75 0.49
N PRO A 79 -17.53 2.81 -0.33
CA PRO A 79 -17.22 4.15 0.18
C PRO A 79 -18.28 4.72 1.10
N HIS A 80 -19.55 4.33 0.93
CA HIS A 80 -20.64 4.78 1.78
C HIS A 80 -20.54 4.13 3.17
N GLU A 81 -20.33 2.82 3.24
CA GLU A 81 -20.15 2.08 4.50
C GLU A 81 -18.94 2.60 5.28
N LEU A 82 -17.81 2.78 4.58
CA LEU A 82 -16.59 3.33 5.19
C LEU A 82 -16.82 4.74 5.75
N ARG A 83 -17.49 5.60 4.97
CA ARG A 83 -17.83 6.95 5.40
C ARG A 83 -18.72 6.96 6.64
N GLU A 84 -19.78 6.14 6.67
CA GLU A 84 -20.69 6.04 7.81
C GLU A 84 -19.96 5.53 9.07
N ALA A 85 -19.07 4.54 8.92
CA ALA A 85 -18.23 4.05 10.02
C ALA A 85 -17.33 5.15 10.61
N ILE A 86 -16.72 6.00 9.76
CA ILE A 86 -15.89 7.12 10.21
C ILE A 86 -16.77 8.20 10.90
N LEU A 87 -17.90 8.55 10.30
CA LEU A 87 -18.79 9.59 10.85
C LEU A 87 -19.38 9.20 12.20
N LEU A 88 -19.54 7.91 12.47
CA LEU A 88 -20.06 7.45 13.76
C LEU A 88 -19.09 7.77 14.90
N PHE A 89 -17.77 7.74 14.70
CA PHE A 89 -16.81 8.20 15.71
C PHE A 89 -17.05 9.66 16.09
N PHE A 90 -17.28 10.53 15.11
CA PHE A 90 -17.59 11.95 15.38
C PHE A 90 -18.95 12.14 16.05
N ALA A 91 -19.95 11.34 15.66
CA ALA A 91 -21.27 11.39 16.28
C ALA A 91 -21.27 10.93 17.75
N LEU A 92 -20.33 10.06 18.12
CA LEU A 92 -20.14 9.55 19.49
C LEU A 92 -19.09 10.32 20.29
N GLN A 93 -18.55 11.41 19.75
CA GLN A 93 -17.61 12.28 20.46
C GLN A 93 -18.22 12.81 21.77
N GLN A 94 -17.43 12.79 22.84
CA GLN A 94 -17.86 13.25 24.15
C GLN A 94 -17.94 14.79 24.21
N PRO A 95 -18.73 15.36 25.17
CA PRO A 95 -18.84 16.82 25.30
C PRO A 95 -17.54 17.56 25.63
N ASN A 96 -16.52 16.84 26.09
CA ASN A 96 -15.17 17.35 26.36
C ASN A 96 -14.21 17.20 25.19
N ASP A 97 -14.72 16.95 23.98
CA ASP A 97 -14.00 16.71 22.74
C ASP A 97 -13.18 15.40 22.69
N GLU A 98 -13.29 14.54 23.69
CA GLU A 98 -12.69 13.21 23.65
C GLU A 98 -13.38 12.33 22.59
N MET A 99 -12.57 11.68 21.76
CA MET A 99 -13.04 10.64 20.84
C MET A 99 -13.10 9.31 21.57
N ILE A 100 -14.14 8.52 21.30
CA ILE A 100 -14.17 7.13 21.75
C ILE A 100 -13.14 6.31 20.99
N ASP A 101 -12.54 5.33 21.65
CA ASP A 101 -11.53 4.47 21.02
C ASP A 101 -12.18 3.41 20.09
N GLY A 102 -13.42 3.02 20.34
CA GLY A 102 -14.18 2.06 19.52
C GLY A 102 -15.68 2.02 19.85
N TYR A 103 -16.46 1.42 18.97
CA TYR A 103 -17.90 1.18 19.10
C TYR A 103 -18.33 -0.16 18.52
#